data_5a7f5e213c0959a9b9e06659ad60b119
#
_entry.id   5a7f5e213c0959a9b9e06659ad60b119
#
_cell.length_a   1.000
_cell.length_b   1.000
_cell.length_c   1.000
_cell.angle_alpha   90.00
_cell.angle_beta   90.00
_cell.angle_gamma   90.00
#
_symmetry.space_group_name_H-M   'P 1'
#
loop_
_entity.id
_entity.type
_entity.pdbx_description
1 polymer ?
#
loop_
_entity_poly.entity_id
_entity_poly.type
_entity_poly.pdbx_seq_one_letter_code
_entity_poly.pdbx_strand_id
1 'polypeptide(L)'
;MKTEDYTPILESAGIRPTSTRLLIYEAIARNSDTFSLSTLEKQLDSIDKSVIFRILVLFHEHHLIHSVDDGSGSHKYCICHNHGHCHEEEAHCHFYCEICQNTYCLNEDLIPHIDLPEGFIARKVNYIVKGICAKCAAKHSV
;
A
#
# COMPACT_ATOMS: atom_id res chain seq x y z
N MET A 1 -4.37 10.91 24.30
CA MET A 1 -3.96 10.43 22.97
C MET A 1 -4.85 11.09 21.92
N LYS A 2 -4.23 11.86 21.04
CA LYS A 2 -4.99 12.46 19.94
C LYS A 2 -5.28 11.39 18.91
N THR A 3 -6.55 11.07 18.73
CA THR A 3 -6.99 10.32 17.55
C THR A 3 -6.92 11.27 16.37
N GLU A 4 -6.07 10.95 15.41
CA GLU A 4 -6.05 11.72 14.18
C GLU A 4 -7.40 11.57 13.47
N ASP A 5 -7.92 12.68 12.98
CA ASP A 5 -9.17 12.66 12.25
C ASP A 5 -8.91 12.44 10.77
N TYR A 6 -9.24 11.26 10.29
CA TYR A 6 -9.08 10.89 8.88
C TYR A 6 -10.30 11.20 8.01
N THR A 7 -11.32 11.83 8.59
CA THR A 7 -12.52 12.20 7.87
C THR A 7 -12.25 13.00 6.59
N PRO A 8 -11.40 14.05 6.61
CA PRO A 8 -11.12 14.81 5.39
C PRO A 8 -10.45 13.96 4.30
N ILE A 9 -9.63 13.00 4.68
CA ILE A 9 -8.94 12.13 3.72
C ILE A 9 -9.95 11.25 2.98
N LEU A 10 -10.88 10.64 3.70
CA LEU A 10 -11.92 9.81 3.09
C LEU A 10 -12.83 10.64 2.19
N GLU A 11 -13.26 11.81 2.65
CA GLU A 11 -14.10 12.71 1.88
C GLU A 11 -13.42 13.18 0.59
N SER A 12 -12.12 13.52 0.67
CA SER A 12 -11.32 13.88 -0.51
C SER A 12 -11.26 12.77 -1.53
N ALA A 13 -11.26 11.53 -1.09
CA ALA A 13 -11.24 10.36 -1.97
C ALA A 13 -12.62 9.98 -2.50
N GLY A 14 -13.67 10.71 -2.10
CA GLY A 14 -15.04 10.42 -2.52
C GLY A 14 -15.69 9.30 -1.71
N ILE A 15 -15.20 9.04 -0.51
CA ILE A 15 -15.69 7.97 0.36
C ILE A 15 -16.42 8.60 1.55
N ARG A 16 -17.64 8.15 1.77
CA ARG A 16 -18.41 8.61 2.94
C ARG A 16 -17.79 8.06 4.21
N PRO A 17 -17.38 8.94 5.16
CA PRO A 17 -16.80 8.47 6.42
C PRO A 17 -17.87 7.83 7.30
N THR A 18 -17.60 6.60 7.71
CA THR A 18 -18.38 5.89 8.73
C THR A 18 -17.42 5.47 9.82
N SER A 19 -17.91 5.16 11.01
CA SER A 19 -17.05 4.76 12.11
C SER A 19 -16.20 3.53 11.76
N THR A 20 -16.78 2.56 11.05
CA THR A 20 -16.04 1.36 10.62
C THR A 20 -14.96 1.68 9.58
N ARG A 21 -15.29 2.52 8.59
CA ARG A 21 -14.33 2.94 7.56
C ARG A 21 -13.16 3.73 8.16
N LEU A 22 -13.46 4.63 9.09
CA LEU A 22 -12.44 5.40 9.79
C LEU A 22 -11.54 4.49 10.64
N LEU A 23 -12.12 3.52 11.31
CA LEU A 23 -11.36 2.57 12.14
C LEU A 23 -10.41 1.73 11.30
N ILE A 24 -10.87 1.26 10.14
CA ILE A 24 -10.05 0.48 9.22
C ILE A 24 -8.94 1.35 8.63
N TYR A 25 -9.25 2.59 8.23
CA TYR A 25 -8.24 3.50 7.70
C TYR A 25 -7.17 3.83 8.77
N GLU A 26 -7.57 4.02 10.00
CA GLU A 26 -6.64 4.24 11.11
C GLU A 26 -5.68 3.06 11.27
N ALA A 27 -6.18 1.83 11.21
CA ALA A 27 -5.34 0.65 11.28
C ALA A 27 -4.36 0.58 10.11
N ILE A 28 -4.80 0.93 8.90
CA ILE A 28 -3.95 1.01 7.72
C ILE A 28 -2.84 2.05 7.92
N ALA A 29 -3.20 3.22 8.43
CA ALA A 29 -2.26 4.33 8.62
C ALA A 29 -1.16 4.01 9.64
N ARG A 30 -1.43 3.10 10.56
CA ARG A 30 -0.42 2.64 11.54
C ARG A 30 0.64 1.74 10.91
N ASN A 31 0.32 1.13 9.77
CA ASN A 31 1.29 0.34 9.01
C ASN A 31 2.04 1.31 8.10
N SER A 32 3.29 1.61 8.41
CA SER A 32 4.05 2.66 7.75
C SER A 32 4.40 2.36 6.28
N ASP A 33 4.36 1.09 5.88
CA ASP A 33 4.75 0.68 4.53
C ASP A 33 3.62 -0.08 3.85
N THR A 34 3.71 -1.38 3.76
CA THR A 34 2.66 -2.20 3.17
C THR A 34 1.92 -3.01 4.23
N PHE A 35 0.73 -3.43 3.91
CA PHE A 35 -0.08 -4.29 4.78
C PHE A 35 -0.81 -5.33 3.94
N SER A 36 -1.20 -6.41 4.59
CA SER A 36 -2.01 -7.45 3.96
C SER A 36 -3.37 -7.53 4.65
N LEU A 37 -4.32 -8.19 4.01
CA LEU A 37 -5.62 -8.48 4.63
C LEU A 37 -5.44 -9.23 5.95
N SER A 38 -4.56 -10.23 5.99
CA SER A 38 -4.34 -11.00 7.21
C SER A 38 -3.76 -10.18 8.34
N THR A 39 -2.93 -9.18 8.04
CA THR A 39 -2.42 -8.23 9.04
C THR A 39 -3.57 -7.43 9.66
N LEU A 40 -4.47 -6.91 8.81
CA LEU A 40 -5.62 -6.14 9.27
C LEU A 40 -6.61 -7.00 10.07
N GLU A 41 -6.82 -8.23 9.65
CA GLU A 41 -7.69 -9.17 10.38
C GLU A 41 -7.22 -9.38 11.81
N LYS A 42 -5.91 -9.49 12.00
CA LYS A 42 -5.31 -9.64 13.34
C LYS A 42 -5.43 -8.38 14.19
N GLN A 43 -5.28 -7.21 13.55
CA GLN A 43 -5.38 -5.92 14.24
C GLN A 43 -6.83 -5.53 14.55
N LEU A 44 -7.78 -6.02 13.77
CA LEU A 44 -9.19 -5.65 13.83
C LEU A 44 -10.06 -6.90 14.04
N ASP A 45 -9.72 -7.67 15.05
CA ASP A 45 -10.38 -8.95 15.33
C ASP A 45 -11.87 -8.83 15.68
N SER A 46 -12.31 -7.64 16.10
CA SER A 46 -13.72 -7.36 16.39
C SER A 46 -14.56 -7.09 15.14
N ILE A 47 -13.92 -6.93 13.97
CA ILE A 47 -14.62 -6.64 12.71
C ILE A 47 -14.59 -7.90 11.84
N ASP A 48 -15.76 -8.21 11.25
CA ASP A 48 -15.88 -9.35 10.35
C ASP A 48 -14.94 -9.22 9.16
N LYS A 49 -14.24 -10.30 8.81
CA LYS A 49 -13.30 -10.35 7.68
C LYS A 49 -13.94 -9.90 6.36
N SER A 50 -15.21 -10.26 6.14
CA SER A 50 -15.91 -9.87 4.92
C SER A 50 -16.14 -8.36 4.84
N VAL A 51 -16.35 -7.71 5.98
CA VAL A 51 -16.50 -6.26 6.06
C VAL A 51 -15.17 -5.58 5.75
N ILE A 52 -14.08 -6.07 6.36
CA ILE A 52 -12.73 -5.53 6.10
C ILE A 52 -12.40 -5.64 4.61
N PHE A 53 -12.63 -6.81 4.02
CA PHE A 53 -12.35 -7.03 2.59
C PHE A 53 -13.13 -6.08 1.70
N ARG A 54 -14.43 -5.91 1.94
CA ARG A 54 -15.28 -5.01 1.14
C ARG A 54 -14.81 -3.56 1.25
N ILE A 55 -14.37 -3.12 2.43
CA ILE A 55 -13.88 -1.76 2.61
C ILE A 55 -12.52 -1.58 1.93
N LEU A 56 -11.64 -2.59 1.94
CA LEU A 56 -10.38 -2.52 1.19
C LEU A 56 -10.64 -2.42 -0.32
N VAL A 57 -11.61 -3.14 -0.85
CA VAL A 57 -12.01 -3.02 -2.25
C VAL A 57 -12.47 -1.59 -2.56
N LEU A 58 -13.31 -1.02 -1.69
CA LEU A 58 -13.78 0.35 -1.83
C LEU A 58 -12.61 1.34 -1.83
N PHE A 59 -11.69 1.21 -0.88
CA PHE A 59 -10.51 2.08 -0.79
C PHE A 59 -9.63 1.95 -2.02
N HIS A 60 -9.47 0.75 -2.55
CA HIS A 60 -8.70 0.51 -3.76
C HIS A 60 -9.36 1.15 -4.99
N GLU A 61 -10.66 1.00 -5.14
CA GLU A 61 -11.42 1.60 -6.24
C GLU A 61 -11.35 3.13 -6.24
N HIS A 62 -11.29 3.73 -5.06
CA HIS A 62 -11.16 5.19 -4.91
C HIS A 62 -9.71 5.67 -4.82
N HIS A 63 -8.76 4.82 -5.15
CA HIS A 63 -7.32 5.17 -5.21
C HIS A 63 -6.74 5.65 -3.88
N LEU A 64 -7.37 5.24 -2.77
CA LEU A 64 -6.87 5.54 -1.44
C LEU A 64 -5.73 4.60 -1.04
N ILE A 65 -5.77 3.39 -1.55
CA ILE A 65 -4.71 2.38 -1.39
C ILE A 65 -4.37 1.77 -2.75
N HIS A 66 -3.18 1.21 -2.86
CA HIS A 66 -2.70 0.50 -4.05
C HIS A 66 -2.43 -0.95 -3.72
N SER A 67 -2.67 -1.84 -4.69
CA SER A 67 -2.18 -3.21 -4.59
C SER A 67 -0.71 -3.25 -4.97
N VAL A 68 0.06 -4.08 -4.29
CA VAL A 68 1.49 -4.24 -4.51
C VAL A 68 1.78 -5.70 -4.83
N ASP A 69 2.35 -5.94 -6.01
CA ASP A 69 2.87 -7.24 -6.38
C ASP A 69 4.38 -7.20 -6.18
N ASP A 70 4.85 -7.77 -5.08
CA ASP A 70 6.26 -7.80 -4.72
C ASP A 70 6.94 -9.13 -5.10
N GLY A 71 6.21 -10.00 -5.78
CA GLY A 71 6.71 -11.31 -6.18
C GLY A 71 6.73 -12.35 -5.06
N SER A 72 6.22 -12.01 -3.87
CA SER A 72 6.17 -12.95 -2.75
C SER A 72 5.00 -13.94 -2.82
N GLY A 73 4.03 -13.67 -3.69
CA GLY A 73 2.78 -14.42 -3.76
C GLY A 73 1.74 -13.97 -2.76
N SER A 74 2.09 -13.07 -1.85
CA SER A 74 1.18 -12.50 -0.87
C SER A 74 0.56 -11.22 -1.41
N HIS A 75 -0.76 -11.08 -1.27
CA HIS A 75 -1.45 -9.89 -1.73
C HIS A 75 -1.26 -8.76 -0.71
N LYS A 76 -0.54 -7.71 -1.12
CA LYS A 76 -0.24 -6.57 -0.26
C LYS A 76 -0.78 -5.27 -0.82
N TYR A 77 -0.97 -4.32 0.07
CA TYR A 77 -1.45 -2.97 -0.27
C TYR A 77 -0.56 -1.93 0.40
N CYS A 78 -0.53 -0.73 -0.16
CA CYS A 78 0.06 0.43 0.50
C CYS A 78 -0.86 1.63 0.37
N ILE A 79 -0.70 2.60 1.26
CA ILE A 79 -1.46 3.85 1.21
C ILE A 79 -0.97 4.68 0.04
N CYS A 80 -1.93 5.25 -0.71
CA CYS A 80 -1.62 6.24 -1.74
C CYS A 80 -1.24 7.56 -1.08
N HIS A 81 -0.04 8.06 -1.35
CA HIS A 81 0.43 9.34 -0.81
C HIS A 81 -0.29 10.55 -1.40
N ASN A 82 -1.00 10.37 -2.49
CA ASN A 82 -1.78 11.43 -3.14
C ASN A 82 -3.25 11.46 -2.69
N HIS A 83 -3.60 10.71 -1.66
CA HIS A 83 -4.92 10.74 -1.00
C HIS A 83 -6.12 10.63 -1.97
N GLY A 84 -6.08 9.66 -2.87
CA GLY A 84 -7.15 9.44 -3.83
C GLY A 84 -6.93 10.08 -5.19
N HIS A 85 -5.84 10.82 -5.38
CA HIS A 85 -5.48 11.44 -6.66
C HIS A 85 -4.45 10.64 -7.45
N CYS A 86 -4.16 9.43 -7.01
CA CYS A 86 -3.20 8.56 -7.66
C CYS A 86 -3.85 7.85 -8.84
N HIS A 87 -3.15 7.84 -9.98
CA HIS A 87 -3.60 7.15 -11.18
C HIS A 87 -2.96 5.77 -11.26
N GLU A 88 -3.71 4.78 -11.76
CA GLU A 88 -3.20 3.41 -11.96
C GLU A 88 -2.00 3.36 -12.90
N GLU A 89 -1.87 4.36 -13.77
CA GLU A 89 -0.77 4.49 -14.73
C GLU A 89 0.53 4.94 -14.10
N GLU A 90 0.49 5.50 -12.90
CA GLU A 90 1.69 5.95 -12.21
C GLU A 90 2.52 4.78 -11.72
N ALA A 91 3.80 4.76 -12.11
CA ALA A 91 4.72 3.74 -11.69
C ALA A 91 5.06 3.88 -10.21
N HIS A 92 5.05 2.78 -9.48
CA HIS A 92 5.45 2.74 -8.08
C HIS A 92 6.66 1.85 -7.93
N CYS A 93 7.63 2.32 -7.16
CA CYS A 93 8.83 1.55 -6.84
C CYS A 93 8.72 1.04 -5.41
N HIS A 94 8.95 -0.24 -5.23
CA HIS A 94 8.89 -0.90 -3.93
C HIS A 94 10.17 -1.69 -3.67
N PHE A 95 10.51 -1.84 -2.41
CA PHE A 95 11.62 -2.67 -1.98
C PHE A 95 11.10 -3.83 -1.14
N TYR A 96 11.45 -5.05 -1.52
CA TYR A 96 11.09 -6.26 -0.78
C TYR A 96 12.31 -6.81 -0.05
N CYS A 97 12.22 -6.93 1.29
CA CYS A 97 13.27 -7.52 2.10
C CYS A 97 13.09 -9.04 2.13
N GLU A 98 14.10 -9.75 1.68
CA GLU A 98 14.08 -11.22 1.63
C GLU A 98 14.20 -11.86 3.02
N ILE A 99 14.66 -11.11 4.02
CA ILE A 99 14.82 -11.61 5.39
C ILE A 99 13.55 -11.45 6.20
N CYS A 100 13.10 -10.20 6.40
CA CYS A 100 11.90 -9.94 7.20
C CYS A 100 10.60 -9.99 6.42
N GLN A 101 10.68 -10.08 5.08
CA GLN A 101 9.54 -10.17 4.16
C GLN A 101 8.63 -8.93 4.16
N ASN A 102 9.12 -7.82 4.68
CA ASN A 102 8.42 -6.54 4.58
C ASN A 102 8.66 -5.89 3.22
N THR A 103 7.66 -5.19 2.74
CA THR A 103 7.74 -4.43 1.50
C THR A 103 7.61 -2.95 1.82
N TYR A 104 8.56 -2.18 1.33
CA TYR A 104 8.65 -0.74 1.57
C TYR A 104 8.28 0.02 0.32
N CYS A 105 7.53 1.11 0.47
CA CYS A 105 7.26 2.02 -0.65
C CYS A 105 8.45 2.97 -0.80
N LEU A 106 9.00 3.03 -1.99
CA LEU A 106 10.11 3.95 -2.30
C LEU A 106 9.56 5.23 -2.93
N ASN A 107 10.32 6.30 -2.83
CA ASN A 107 9.93 7.59 -3.38
C ASN A 107 9.77 7.53 -4.90
N GLU A 108 8.73 8.19 -5.42
CA GLU A 108 8.44 8.27 -6.86
C GLU A 108 9.61 8.87 -7.66
N ASP A 109 10.40 9.76 -7.06
CA ASP A 109 11.56 10.37 -7.71
C ASP A 109 12.66 9.38 -8.08
N LEU A 110 12.60 8.16 -7.52
CA LEU A 110 13.58 7.11 -7.77
C LEU A 110 13.19 6.18 -8.91
N ILE A 111 12.05 6.42 -9.57
CA ILE A 111 11.57 5.53 -10.63
C ILE A 111 12.35 5.78 -11.91
N PRO A 112 13.05 4.76 -12.45
CA PRO A 112 13.77 4.93 -13.70
C PRO A 112 12.81 4.95 -14.89
N HIS A 113 13.15 5.74 -15.91
CA HIS A 113 12.41 5.77 -17.16
C HIS A 113 12.93 4.66 -18.07
N ILE A 114 12.04 3.87 -18.63
CA ILE A 114 12.38 2.81 -19.58
C ILE A 114 11.75 3.11 -20.93
N ASP A 115 12.59 3.20 -21.95
CA ASP A 115 12.11 3.37 -23.32
C ASP A 115 11.73 2.01 -23.92
N LEU A 116 10.50 1.91 -24.40
CA LEU A 116 10.00 0.69 -25.02
C LEU A 116 10.32 0.69 -26.52
N PRO A 117 10.41 -0.49 -27.15
CA PRO A 117 10.53 -0.59 -28.60
C PRO A 117 9.34 0.07 -29.29
N GLU A 118 9.52 0.48 -30.55
CA GLU A 118 8.47 1.11 -31.34
C GLU A 118 7.23 0.21 -31.42
N GLY A 119 6.06 0.80 -31.20
CA GLY A 119 4.79 0.11 -31.28
C GLY A 119 4.35 -0.56 -29.98
N PHE A 120 5.20 -0.57 -28.96
CA PHE A 120 4.85 -1.14 -27.65
C PHE A 120 4.11 -0.11 -26.81
N ILE A 121 3.02 -0.54 -26.18
CA ILE A 121 2.20 0.31 -25.33
C ILE A 121 2.29 -0.21 -23.90
N ALA A 122 2.85 0.60 -22.99
CA ALA A 122 2.89 0.26 -21.57
C ALA A 122 1.53 0.54 -20.94
N ARG A 123 0.99 -0.43 -20.21
CA ARG A 123 -0.25 -0.24 -19.46
C ARG A 123 -0.01 -0.19 -17.97
N LYS A 124 0.93 -0.98 -17.48
CA LYS A 124 1.29 -1.02 -16.07
C LYS A 124 2.78 -1.22 -15.96
N VAL A 125 3.40 -0.43 -15.10
CA VAL A 125 4.82 -0.55 -14.80
C VAL A 125 4.95 -0.81 -13.30
N ASN A 126 5.70 -1.85 -12.95
CA ASN A 126 5.92 -2.24 -11.57
C ASN A 126 7.41 -2.44 -11.35
N TYR A 127 7.99 -1.65 -10.44
CA TYR A 127 9.40 -1.74 -10.10
C TYR A 127 9.55 -2.35 -8.72
N ILE A 128 10.23 -3.48 -8.64
CA ILE A 128 10.50 -4.18 -7.38
C ILE A 128 12.01 -4.36 -7.25
N VAL A 129 12.57 -3.85 -6.16
CA VAL A 129 13.94 -4.11 -5.76
C VAL A 129 13.91 -5.14 -4.64
N LYS A 130 14.58 -6.25 -4.79
CA LYS A 130 14.67 -7.29 -3.77
C LYS A 130 16.05 -7.28 -3.14
N GLY A 131 16.10 -7.41 -1.83
CA GLY A 131 17.36 -7.42 -1.13
C GLY A 131 17.16 -7.48 0.37
N ILE A 132 17.97 -6.73 1.10
CA ILE A 132 17.99 -6.73 2.57
C ILE A 132 17.74 -5.30 3.05
N CYS A 133 16.70 -5.09 3.86
CA CYS A 133 16.39 -3.75 4.39
C CYS A 133 17.43 -3.30 5.41
N ALA A 134 17.42 -2.00 5.72
CA ALA A 134 18.40 -1.41 6.63
C ALA A 134 18.41 -2.06 8.01
N LYS A 135 17.23 -2.40 8.53
CA LYS A 135 17.12 -3.05 9.84
C LYS A 135 17.74 -4.44 9.84
N CYS A 136 17.48 -5.24 8.81
CA CYS A 136 18.03 -6.58 8.68
C CYS A 136 19.50 -6.55 8.36
N ALA A 137 19.96 -5.60 7.54
CA ALA A 137 21.38 -5.43 7.24
C ALA A 137 22.18 -5.11 8.50
N ALA A 138 21.64 -4.26 9.38
CA ALA A 138 22.29 -3.92 10.63
C ALA A 138 22.38 -5.11 11.60
N LYS A 139 21.36 -5.99 11.59
CA LYS A 139 21.32 -7.16 12.46
C LYS A 139 22.19 -8.31 11.98
N HIS A 140 22.37 -8.47 10.68
CA HIS A 140 22.97 -9.65 10.10
C HIS A 140 24.38 -9.42 9.53
N SER A 141 24.94 -8.24 9.70
CA SER A 141 26.33 -7.92 9.31
C SER A 141 26.65 -8.33 7.85
N VAL A 142 25.81 -7.92 6.93
CA VAL A 142 25.94 -8.25 5.51
C VAL A 142 26.94 -7.33 4.83
#